data_e0d83ae94c18fcf1b22100217ead068d
#
_entry.id   e0d83ae94c18fcf1b22100217ead068d
#
_cell.length_a   1.000
_cell.length_b   1.000
_cell.length_c   1.000
_cell.angle_alpha   90.00
_cell.angle_beta   90.00
_cell.angle_gamma   90.00
#
_symmetry.space_group_name_H-M   'P 1'
#
loop_
_entity.id
_entity.type
_entity.pdbx_description
1 polymer ?
#
loop_
_entity_poly.entity_id
_entity_poly.type
_entity_poly.pdbx_seq_one_letter_code
_entity_poly.pdbx_strand_id
1 'polypeptide(L)'
;MFADNLVALRKLHNLSQEELAERIHVARQTLSKYETGESLPDIDKCQLLAKVFDVSIDELVNHEAEDDLGFGVPPRGKHVFGLVRVGEKGQIVIPAKARKISDIQPGDNLIILGDESQGLALLKEKGLLDLLNAGRHKNTDL
;
A
#
# COMPACT_ATOMS: atom_id res chain seq x y z
N MET A 1 -4.08 -2.14 -16.56
CA MET A 1 -3.91 -1.08 -15.57
C MET A 1 -5.05 -1.05 -14.55
N PHE A 2 -6.09 -0.26 -14.72
CA PHE A 2 -7.23 -0.24 -13.76
C PHE A 2 -7.88 -1.63 -13.58
N ALA A 3 -8.21 -2.31 -14.65
CA ALA A 3 -8.86 -3.62 -14.60
C ALA A 3 -8.03 -4.65 -13.83
N ASP A 4 -6.73 -4.66 -14.05
CA ASP A 4 -5.80 -5.57 -13.35
C ASP A 4 -5.72 -5.25 -11.87
N ASN A 5 -5.67 -3.97 -11.51
CA ASN A 5 -5.67 -3.52 -10.12
C ASN A 5 -6.96 -3.93 -9.40
N LEU A 6 -8.09 -3.78 -10.08
CA LEU A 6 -9.39 -4.14 -9.53
C LEU A 6 -9.48 -5.64 -9.23
N VAL A 7 -9.06 -6.48 -10.16
CA VAL A 7 -9.04 -7.94 -9.97
C VAL A 7 -8.11 -8.32 -8.82
N ALA A 8 -6.91 -7.74 -8.79
CA ALA A 8 -5.91 -8.01 -7.75
C ALA A 8 -6.42 -7.63 -6.36
N LEU A 9 -7.01 -6.45 -6.22
CA LEU A 9 -7.58 -5.98 -4.95
C LEU A 9 -8.75 -6.85 -4.49
N ARG A 10 -9.65 -7.20 -5.41
CA ARG A 10 -10.78 -8.07 -5.08
C ARG A 10 -10.30 -9.42 -4.53
N LYS A 11 -9.34 -10.04 -5.22
CA LYS A 11 -8.77 -11.33 -4.79
C LYS A 11 -8.02 -11.22 -3.45
N LEU A 12 -7.26 -10.15 -3.26
CA LEU A 12 -6.54 -9.89 -2.01
C LEU A 12 -7.49 -9.79 -0.81
N HIS A 13 -8.66 -9.20 -1.02
CA HIS A 13 -9.68 -9.05 0.01
C HIS A 13 -10.64 -10.25 0.09
N ASN A 14 -10.38 -11.33 -0.65
CA ASN A 14 -11.18 -12.55 -0.68
C ASN A 14 -12.67 -12.31 -1.01
N LEU A 15 -12.93 -11.34 -1.88
CA LEU A 15 -14.28 -11.02 -2.32
C LEU A 15 -14.61 -11.70 -3.65
N SER A 16 -15.81 -12.25 -3.76
CA SER A 16 -16.35 -12.67 -5.05
C SER A 16 -16.78 -11.45 -5.88
N GLN A 17 -16.99 -11.65 -7.18
CA GLN A 17 -17.54 -10.58 -8.02
C GLN A 17 -18.93 -10.13 -7.52
N GLU A 18 -19.75 -11.06 -7.06
CA GLU A 18 -21.07 -10.75 -6.51
C GLU A 18 -20.99 -9.91 -5.24
N GLU A 19 -20.11 -10.28 -4.31
CA GLU A 19 -19.90 -9.53 -3.05
C GLU A 19 -19.41 -8.11 -3.31
N LEU A 20 -18.43 -7.95 -4.20
CA LEU A 20 -17.93 -6.61 -4.53
C LEU A 20 -18.98 -5.78 -5.24
N ALA A 21 -19.69 -6.37 -6.22
CA ALA A 21 -20.76 -5.69 -6.94
C ALA A 21 -21.84 -5.16 -5.99
N GLU A 22 -22.22 -5.96 -5.01
CA GLU A 22 -23.18 -5.56 -3.97
C GLU A 22 -22.67 -4.35 -3.17
N ARG A 23 -21.41 -4.37 -2.77
CA ARG A 23 -20.79 -3.28 -1.97
C ARG A 23 -20.73 -1.95 -2.70
N ILE A 24 -20.59 -1.96 -4.02
CA ILE A 24 -20.55 -0.75 -4.83
C ILE A 24 -21.87 -0.46 -5.58
N HIS A 25 -22.92 -1.22 -5.27
CA HIS A 25 -24.27 -1.04 -5.82
C HIS A 25 -24.35 -1.13 -7.35
N VAL A 26 -23.69 -2.13 -7.93
CA VAL A 26 -23.78 -2.46 -9.36
C VAL A 26 -24.16 -3.93 -9.53
N ALA A 27 -24.60 -4.28 -10.74
CA ALA A 27 -24.83 -5.67 -11.09
C ALA A 27 -23.48 -6.41 -11.25
N ARG A 28 -23.46 -7.71 -10.97
CA ARG A 28 -22.27 -8.53 -11.18
C ARG A 28 -21.72 -8.41 -12.60
N GLN A 29 -22.60 -8.36 -13.59
CA GLN A 29 -22.21 -8.22 -15.00
C GLN A 29 -21.48 -6.90 -15.25
N THR A 30 -21.89 -5.82 -14.60
CA THR A 30 -21.22 -4.52 -14.68
C THR A 30 -19.82 -4.60 -14.10
N LEU A 31 -19.65 -5.22 -12.93
CA LEU A 31 -18.34 -5.44 -12.33
C LEU A 31 -17.45 -6.29 -13.23
N SER A 32 -18.00 -7.36 -13.82
CA SER A 32 -17.26 -8.20 -14.76
C SER A 32 -16.71 -7.39 -15.92
N LYS A 33 -17.46 -6.46 -16.46
CA LYS A 33 -17.01 -5.55 -17.53
C LYS A 33 -15.91 -4.60 -17.08
N TYR A 34 -15.96 -4.14 -15.83
CA TYR A 34 -14.86 -3.36 -15.26
C TYR A 34 -13.57 -4.19 -15.17
N GLU A 35 -13.68 -5.45 -14.77
CA GLU A 35 -12.53 -6.35 -14.63
C GLU A 35 -11.93 -6.81 -15.96
N THR A 36 -12.73 -6.83 -17.04
CA THR A 36 -12.24 -7.18 -18.38
C THR A 36 -11.75 -5.97 -19.18
N GLY A 37 -11.97 -4.77 -18.69
CA GLY A 37 -11.64 -3.54 -19.39
C GLY A 37 -12.66 -3.13 -20.45
N GLU A 38 -13.80 -3.83 -20.56
CA GLU A 38 -14.87 -3.48 -21.51
C GLU A 38 -15.54 -2.16 -21.17
N SER A 39 -15.61 -1.81 -19.89
CA SER A 39 -16.15 -0.53 -19.44
C SER A 39 -15.35 -0.03 -18.23
N LEU A 40 -15.44 1.27 -18.00
CA LEU A 40 -14.82 1.95 -16.87
C LEU A 40 -15.90 2.44 -15.92
N PRO A 41 -15.70 2.35 -14.59
CA PRO A 41 -16.59 2.96 -13.64
C PRO A 41 -16.52 4.49 -13.71
N ASP A 42 -17.63 5.15 -13.38
CA ASP A 42 -17.63 6.59 -13.16
C ASP A 42 -16.88 6.94 -11.84
N ILE A 43 -16.71 8.24 -11.61
CA ILE A 43 -15.98 8.73 -10.43
C ILE A 43 -16.62 8.27 -9.14
N ASP A 44 -17.95 8.28 -9.06
CA ASP A 44 -18.67 7.84 -7.86
C ASP A 44 -18.38 6.37 -7.53
N LYS A 45 -18.37 5.52 -8.54
CA LYS A 45 -18.03 4.10 -8.36
C LYS A 45 -16.55 3.90 -8.03
N CYS A 46 -15.66 4.69 -8.62
CA CYS A 46 -14.24 4.68 -8.26
C CYS A 46 -14.02 5.05 -6.79
N GLN A 47 -14.76 6.04 -6.29
CA GLN A 47 -14.69 6.42 -4.87
C GLN A 47 -15.16 5.30 -3.95
N LEU A 48 -16.25 4.61 -4.32
CA LEU A 48 -16.74 3.46 -3.55
C LEU A 48 -15.72 2.32 -3.55
N LEU A 49 -15.13 2.00 -4.69
CA LEU A 49 -14.07 0.99 -4.80
C LEU A 49 -12.86 1.35 -3.94
N ALA A 50 -12.41 2.59 -4.00
CA ALA A 50 -11.29 3.07 -3.19
C ALA A 50 -11.58 2.93 -1.69
N LYS A 51 -12.81 3.20 -1.26
CA LYS A 51 -13.26 3.00 0.13
C LYS A 51 -13.27 1.53 0.53
N VAL A 52 -13.83 0.67 -0.30
CA VAL A 52 -13.92 -0.77 -0.02
C VAL A 52 -12.52 -1.36 0.22
N PHE A 53 -11.55 -0.97 -0.60
CA PHE A 53 -10.20 -1.50 -0.55
C PHE A 53 -9.22 -0.69 0.32
N ASP A 54 -9.66 0.44 0.86
CA ASP A 54 -8.82 1.37 1.63
C ASP A 54 -7.55 1.77 0.86
N VAL A 55 -7.74 2.19 -0.38
CA VAL A 55 -6.69 2.73 -1.26
C VAL A 55 -7.10 4.10 -1.78
N SER A 56 -6.15 4.86 -2.33
CA SER A 56 -6.49 6.10 -3.04
C SER A 56 -7.04 5.79 -4.44
N ILE A 57 -7.78 6.74 -5.02
CA ILE A 57 -8.24 6.63 -6.41
C ILE A 57 -7.04 6.56 -7.35
N ASP A 58 -5.99 7.34 -7.08
CA ASP A 58 -4.77 7.31 -7.88
C ASP A 58 -4.11 5.92 -7.89
N GLU A 59 -3.99 5.30 -6.74
CA GLU A 59 -3.46 3.92 -6.63
C GLU A 59 -4.35 2.92 -7.37
N LEU A 60 -5.67 3.06 -7.26
CA LEU A 60 -6.61 2.19 -7.95
C LEU A 60 -6.48 2.30 -9.48
N VAL A 61 -6.32 3.51 -9.99
CA VAL A 61 -6.33 3.81 -11.44
C VAL A 61 -4.95 3.67 -12.07
N ASN A 62 -3.91 4.19 -11.42
CA ASN A 62 -2.58 4.38 -12.01
C ASN A 62 -1.50 3.46 -11.45
N HIS A 63 -1.82 2.64 -10.45
CA HIS A 63 -0.81 1.71 -9.93
C HIS A 63 -0.37 0.77 -11.04
N GLU A 64 0.90 0.80 -11.34
CA GLU A 64 1.57 -0.19 -12.17
C GLU A 64 2.47 -1.01 -11.25
N ALA A 65 2.38 -2.32 -11.37
CA ALA A 65 3.36 -3.18 -10.73
C ALA A 65 4.69 -2.96 -11.44
N GLU A 66 5.47 -2.01 -10.94
CA GLU A 66 6.76 -1.63 -11.54
C GLU A 66 7.79 -2.78 -11.46
N ASP A 67 7.49 -3.80 -10.66
CA ASP A 67 8.39 -4.91 -10.43
C ASP A 67 7.67 -6.25 -10.54
N ASP A 68 8.37 -7.25 -11.06
CA ASP A 68 7.97 -8.67 -11.11
C ASP A 68 7.75 -9.30 -9.70
N LEU A 69 7.65 -8.49 -8.67
CA LEU A 69 7.49 -8.96 -7.30
C LEU A 69 6.08 -9.45 -6.98
N GLY A 70 5.11 -9.21 -7.87
CA GLY A 70 3.75 -9.70 -7.72
C GLY A 70 2.96 -9.10 -6.56
N PHE A 71 3.43 -7.98 -6.00
CA PHE A 71 2.69 -7.28 -4.97
C PHE A 71 1.51 -6.54 -5.58
N GLY A 72 0.31 -6.75 -5.00
CA GLY A 72 -0.87 -5.99 -5.38
C GLY A 72 -0.80 -4.54 -4.92
N VAL A 73 -1.86 -3.79 -5.18
CA VAL A 73 -1.98 -2.40 -4.71
C VAL A 73 -1.95 -2.39 -3.18
N PRO A 74 -1.00 -1.68 -2.55
CA PRO A 74 -0.94 -1.64 -1.09
C PRO A 74 -2.09 -0.80 -0.51
N PRO A 75 -2.53 -1.09 0.73
CA PRO A 75 -3.50 -0.24 1.42
C PRO A 75 -3.02 1.20 1.56
N ARG A 76 -3.95 2.13 1.72
CA ARG A 76 -3.63 3.56 1.91
C ARG A 76 -2.62 3.74 3.05
N GLY A 77 -1.59 4.53 2.82
CA GLY A 77 -0.51 4.77 3.78
C GLY A 77 0.55 3.68 3.83
N LYS A 78 0.38 2.61 3.06
CA LYS A 78 1.38 1.56 2.87
C LYS A 78 1.98 1.71 1.47
N HIS A 79 3.24 1.38 1.33
CA HIS A 79 3.97 1.53 0.07
C HIS A 79 4.89 0.35 -0.18
N VAL A 80 5.02 -0.05 -1.44
CA VAL A 80 6.08 -0.94 -1.90
C VAL A 80 7.03 -0.07 -2.74
N PHE A 81 8.27 0.06 -2.29
CA PHE A 81 9.26 0.94 -2.93
C PHE A 81 10.17 0.22 -3.91
N GLY A 82 10.00 -1.08 -4.09
CA GLY A 82 10.76 -1.88 -5.04
C GLY A 82 11.88 -2.69 -4.39
N LEU A 83 12.75 -3.24 -5.25
CA LEU A 83 13.92 -4.01 -4.83
C LEU A 83 15.15 -3.13 -4.78
N VAL A 84 15.97 -3.38 -3.78
CA VAL A 84 17.31 -2.80 -3.69
C VAL A 84 18.34 -3.92 -3.52
N ARG A 85 19.53 -3.71 -4.07
CA ARG A 85 20.63 -4.66 -3.93
C ARG A 85 21.51 -4.24 -2.76
N VAL A 86 21.85 -5.21 -1.89
CA VAL A 86 22.80 -4.99 -0.81
C VAL A 86 24.22 -5.00 -1.39
N GLY A 87 24.99 -3.97 -1.12
CA GLY A 87 26.40 -3.87 -1.53
C GLY A 87 27.33 -4.73 -0.67
N GLU A 88 28.60 -4.81 -1.07
CA GLU A 88 29.60 -5.64 -0.41
C GLU A 88 29.78 -5.32 1.09
N LYS A 89 29.57 -4.06 1.47
CA LYS A 89 29.69 -3.60 2.85
C LYS A 89 28.37 -3.62 3.61
N GLY A 90 27.34 -4.26 3.05
CA GLY A 90 26.02 -4.31 3.65
C GLY A 90 25.18 -3.06 3.45
N GLN A 91 25.61 -2.11 2.60
CA GLN A 91 24.85 -0.88 2.35
C GLN A 91 23.77 -1.08 1.29
N ILE A 92 22.71 -0.31 1.41
CA ILE A 92 21.66 -0.17 0.39
C ILE A 92 21.45 1.30 0.08
N VAL A 93 20.95 1.58 -1.11
CA VAL A 93 20.43 2.91 -1.45
C VAL A 93 18.95 2.92 -1.16
N ILE A 94 18.50 3.79 -0.28
CA ILE A 94 17.07 3.96 -0.01
C ILE A 94 16.44 4.57 -1.25
N PRO A 95 15.39 3.95 -1.84
CA PRO A 95 14.74 4.48 -3.04
C PRO A 95 14.31 5.93 -2.88
N ALA A 96 14.46 6.71 -3.95
CA ALA A 96 14.16 8.15 -3.92
C ALA A 96 12.73 8.45 -3.47
N LYS A 97 11.75 7.66 -3.91
CA LYS A 97 10.35 7.79 -3.49
C LYS A 97 10.17 7.56 -1.99
N ALA A 98 10.87 6.55 -1.43
CA ALA A 98 10.86 6.28 0.01
C ALA A 98 11.46 7.46 0.79
N ARG A 99 12.58 8.01 0.34
CA ARG A 99 13.21 9.17 0.98
C ARG A 99 12.29 10.39 0.97
N LYS A 100 11.57 10.60 -0.13
CA LYS A 100 10.64 11.73 -0.27
C LYS A 100 9.44 11.59 0.66
N ILE A 101 8.79 10.43 0.67
CA ILE A 101 7.59 10.18 1.48
C ILE A 101 7.92 10.22 2.97
N SER A 102 9.05 9.65 3.36
CA SER A 102 9.50 9.59 4.76
C SER A 102 10.34 10.79 5.18
N ASP A 103 10.53 11.77 4.29
CA ASP A 103 11.35 12.97 4.53
C ASP A 103 12.74 12.64 5.06
N ILE A 104 13.43 11.74 4.39
CA ILE A 104 14.81 11.35 4.73
C ILE A 104 15.77 12.22 3.93
N GLN A 105 16.59 13.00 4.63
CA GLN A 105 17.56 13.93 4.05
C GLN A 105 18.99 13.48 4.32
N PRO A 106 19.97 13.89 3.47
CA PRO A 106 21.38 13.66 3.77
C PRO A 106 21.75 14.21 5.14
N GLY A 107 22.47 13.42 5.93
CA GLY A 107 22.85 13.78 7.29
C GLY A 107 21.87 13.32 8.38
N ASP A 108 20.69 12.86 7.99
CA ASP A 108 19.74 12.30 8.96
C ASP A 108 20.26 11.01 9.58
N ASN A 109 19.94 10.80 10.84
CA ASN A 109 20.20 9.55 11.53
C ASN A 109 18.98 8.66 11.51
N LEU A 110 19.17 7.41 11.13
CA LEU A 110 18.11 6.39 11.12
C LEU A 110 18.39 5.38 12.22
N ILE A 111 17.33 4.96 12.88
CA ILE A 111 17.37 3.86 13.84
C ILE A 111 16.91 2.61 13.10
N ILE A 112 17.70 1.53 13.21
CA ILE A 112 17.37 0.26 12.59
C ILE A 112 16.94 -0.70 13.68
N LEU A 113 15.69 -1.13 13.59
CA LEU A 113 15.10 -2.10 14.49
C LEU A 113 14.92 -3.43 13.74
N GLY A 114 15.06 -4.53 14.46
CA GLY A 114 14.91 -5.84 13.87
C GLY A 114 14.01 -6.76 14.68
N ASP A 115 13.28 -7.59 13.96
CA ASP A 115 12.53 -8.71 14.52
C ASP A 115 12.89 -9.94 13.69
N GLU A 116 13.29 -11.01 14.35
CA GLU A 116 13.75 -12.23 13.67
C GLU A 116 12.70 -12.85 12.75
N SER A 117 11.41 -12.62 13.06
CA SER A 117 10.30 -13.16 12.27
C SER A 117 9.80 -12.21 11.18
N GLN A 118 9.99 -10.91 11.34
CA GLN A 118 9.42 -9.89 10.45
C GLN A 118 10.47 -9.13 9.62
N GLY A 119 11.70 -9.05 10.09
CA GLY A 119 12.79 -8.36 9.38
C GLY A 119 13.20 -7.05 10.02
N LEU A 120 13.61 -6.10 9.19
CA LEU A 120 14.17 -4.83 9.64
C LEU A 120 13.21 -3.67 9.35
N ALA A 121 13.18 -2.71 10.26
CA ALA A 121 12.52 -1.42 10.09
C ALA A 121 13.56 -0.30 10.26
N LEU A 122 13.45 0.71 9.39
CA LEU A 122 14.29 1.91 9.46
C LEU A 122 13.38 3.08 9.85
N LEU A 123 13.74 3.79 10.91
CA LEU A 123 12.97 4.91 11.43
C LEU A 123 13.86 6.13 11.60
N LYS A 124 13.35 7.31 11.32
CA LYS A 124 14.00 8.55 11.74
C LYS A 124 13.96 8.63 13.27
N GLU A 125 14.94 9.29 13.85
CA GLU A 125 15.01 9.51 15.30
C GLU A 125 13.71 10.03 15.90
N LYS A 126 13.07 10.98 15.21
CA LYS A 126 11.75 11.51 15.58
C LYS A 126 10.66 10.42 15.59
N GLY A 127 10.67 9.54 14.58
CA GLY A 127 9.70 8.45 14.49
C GLY A 127 9.75 7.49 15.66
N LEU A 128 10.95 7.23 16.20
CA LEU A 128 11.12 6.40 17.39
C LEU A 128 10.51 7.07 18.63
N LEU A 129 10.74 8.38 18.82
CA LEU A 129 10.16 9.13 19.93
C LEU A 129 8.64 9.12 19.89
N ASP A 130 8.04 9.31 18.72
CA ASP A 130 6.59 9.24 18.52
C ASP A 130 6.05 7.84 18.85
N LEU A 131 6.76 6.79 18.44
CA LEU A 131 6.39 5.41 18.74
C LEU A 131 6.46 5.10 20.25
N LEU A 132 7.50 5.54 20.93
CA LEU A 132 7.66 5.38 22.38
C LEU A 132 6.59 6.15 23.15
N ASN A 133 6.25 7.36 22.72
CA ASN A 133 5.21 8.16 23.33
C ASN A 133 3.82 7.53 23.14
N ALA A 134 3.51 6.99 21.98
CA ALA A 134 2.29 6.23 21.74
C ALA A 134 2.18 5.00 22.64
N GLY A 135 3.32 4.28 22.85
CA GLY A 135 3.39 3.16 23.78
C GLY A 135 3.14 3.55 25.25
N ARG A 136 3.63 4.72 25.67
CA ARG A 136 3.39 5.24 27.01
C ARG A 136 1.93 5.60 27.27
N HIS A 137 1.24 6.18 26.29
CA HIS A 137 -0.19 6.48 26.40
C HIS A 137 -1.05 5.23 26.53
N LYS A 138 -0.69 4.14 25.86
CA LYS A 138 -1.37 2.84 26.00
C LYS A 138 -1.20 2.22 27.39
N ASN A 139 -0.07 2.47 28.05
CA ASN A 139 0.23 1.94 29.38
C ASN A 139 -0.36 2.79 30.53
N THR A 140 -0.81 4.00 30.26
CA THR A 140 -1.39 4.90 31.27
C THR A 140 -2.91 4.80 31.34
N ASP A 141 -3.56 4.14 30.40
CA ASP A 141 -5.01 3.89 30.39
C ASP A 141 -5.40 2.61 31.17
N LEU A 142 -4.50 2.09 31.93
CA LEU A 142 -4.74 1.04 32.90
C LEU A 142 -4.95 1.67 34.28
#